data_cc138c48bc770f318d729d3710ec96ac
#
_entry.id   cc138c48bc770f318d729d3710ec96ac
#
_cell.length_a   1.000
_cell.length_b   1.000
_cell.length_c   1.000
_cell.angle_alpha   90.00
_cell.angle_beta   90.00
_cell.angle_gamma   90.00
#
_symmetry.space_group_name_H-M   'P 1'
#
loop_
_entity.id
_entity.type
_entity.pdbx_description
1 polymer ?
#
loop_
_entity_poly.entity_id
_entity_poly.type
_entity_poly.pdbx_seq_one_letter_code
_entity_poly.pdbx_strand_id
1 'polypeptide(L)'
;MTSKDPEPRSGFNGTLINLDIQKVQKIFKTMKNTILVFILTLLSTACANMDRRVHPASATSTRGLADTVGFAHLDWQMDSVMHRINRTFPSELLTAGVQPETAWRVAICPHDDYTYTSWHYPSLLKNLKAKTIIVFGVAHKARQFNIADRIVFDTFTHWQGPYKKIKVSAFREEIMAALPNNLFLVSDSLQRIEHSVEGMLPFVQYFNRDVEIISILVPFMSADRMTQIAAPLASSIHRMMARNRLGWGKDVSLLITTDAVHYGDLEWGGKNMAPFGADSSGYAMAVVKEHNIIDSCLVGGLTVDRIRKFVTTTVRPDDYREYQWTWCGRYSVPLGLMVALNLQQETQGKPLNGKLIGYSTSIDHHPLKVDDLRMGKTAIANLRHWVGYASLGYE
;
A
#
# COMPACT_ATOMS: atom_id res chain seq x y z
N MET A 1 57.66 -64.87 22.99
CA MET A 1 59.05 -64.42 22.74
C MET A 1 59.04 -62.92 23.06
N THR A 2 59.42 -62.58 24.25
CA THR A 2 60.68 -61.98 24.73
C THR A 2 60.81 -60.55 24.19
N SER A 3 60.78 -59.61 24.99
CA SER A 3 61.50 -58.92 26.05
C SER A 3 61.90 -57.55 25.47
N LYS A 4 61.97 -56.47 26.12
CA LYS A 4 62.58 -56.06 27.39
C LYS A 4 62.27 -54.54 27.56
N ASP A 5 61.94 -54.14 28.75
CA ASP A 5 62.20 -52.82 29.28
C ASP A 5 63.65 -52.44 29.23
N PRO A 6 63.99 -51.19 29.26
CA PRO A 6 64.69 -50.70 30.44
C PRO A 6 64.24 -49.28 30.92
N GLU A 7 64.34 -49.15 32.21
CA GLU A 7 64.30 -48.01 33.09
C GLU A 7 65.48 -47.02 32.93
N PRO A 8 65.60 -46.04 33.83
CA PRO A 8 65.28 -44.61 33.65
C PRO A 8 66.51 -43.71 33.74
N ARG A 9 66.41 -42.42 33.35
CA ARG A 9 67.39 -41.42 33.84
C ARG A 9 66.69 -40.11 34.20
N SER A 10 66.67 -39.84 35.43
CA SER A 10 67.05 -38.71 36.28
C SER A 10 67.13 -37.29 35.68
N GLY A 11 66.46 -36.39 36.34
CA GLY A 11 66.99 -35.12 36.71
C GLY A 11 66.53 -33.92 35.93
N PHE A 12 65.43 -33.28 36.36
CA PHE A 12 65.29 -31.83 36.16
C PHE A 12 64.91 -31.18 37.51
N ASN A 13 65.82 -30.34 37.99
CA ASN A 13 65.63 -29.47 39.14
C ASN A 13 64.53 -28.47 38.85
N GLY A 14 63.37 -28.62 39.46
CA GLY A 14 62.27 -27.64 39.44
C GLY A 14 62.56 -26.53 40.43
N THR A 15 62.94 -25.39 39.94
CA THR A 15 62.92 -24.13 40.72
C THR A 15 61.46 -23.73 40.91
N LEU A 16 60.92 -23.92 42.11
CA LEU A 16 59.60 -23.41 42.51
C LEU A 16 59.64 -21.89 42.51
N ILE A 17 59.00 -21.30 41.49
CA ILE A 17 58.71 -19.86 41.48
C ILE A 17 57.59 -19.65 42.51
N ASN A 18 57.91 -19.09 43.65
CA ASN A 18 56.95 -18.67 44.66
C ASN A 18 56.20 -17.44 44.11
N LEU A 19 55.11 -17.70 43.43
CA LEU A 19 54.18 -16.63 42.96
C LEU A 19 53.47 -16.08 44.21
N ASP A 20 53.74 -14.80 44.49
CA ASP A 20 53.16 -14.06 45.61
C ASP A 20 51.64 -13.89 45.30
N ILE A 21 50.84 -14.78 45.90
CA ILE A 21 49.37 -14.87 45.70
C ILE A 21 48.68 -13.54 46.02
N GLN A 22 49.25 -12.74 46.92
CA GLN A 22 48.72 -11.40 47.23
C GLN A 22 48.91 -10.40 46.07
N LYS A 23 50.00 -10.47 45.34
CA LYS A 23 50.22 -9.65 44.14
C LYS A 23 49.26 -10.04 43.00
N VAL A 24 49.04 -11.33 42.80
CA VAL A 24 48.12 -11.83 41.78
C VAL A 24 46.69 -11.42 42.10
N GLN A 25 46.25 -11.51 43.36
CA GLN A 25 44.93 -11.06 43.78
C GLN A 25 44.73 -9.55 43.63
N LYS A 26 45.78 -8.77 43.91
CA LYS A 26 45.74 -7.32 43.72
C LYS A 26 45.63 -6.91 42.24
N ILE A 27 46.31 -7.62 41.34
CA ILE A 27 46.23 -7.42 39.88
C ILE A 27 44.81 -7.79 39.39
N PHE A 28 44.24 -8.89 39.82
CA PHE A 28 42.88 -9.29 39.45
C PHE A 28 41.80 -8.31 39.94
N LYS A 29 41.96 -7.79 41.17
CA LYS A 29 41.03 -6.78 41.71
C LYS A 29 41.11 -5.45 40.93
N THR A 30 42.32 -5.03 40.53
CA THR A 30 42.54 -3.83 39.72
C THR A 30 41.96 -4.01 38.30
N MET A 31 42.19 -5.16 37.65
CA MET A 31 41.60 -5.48 36.34
C MET A 31 40.08 -5.53 36.38
N LYS A 32 39.45 -6.13 37.40
CA LYS A 32 37.98 -6.10 37.55
C LYS A 32 37.43 -4.69 37.66
N ASN A 33 38.05 -3.85 38.45
CA ASN A 33 37.62 -2.45 38.61
C ASN A 33 37.82 -1.64 37.32
N THR A 34 38.88 -1.86 36.56
CA THR A 34 39.15 -1.19 35.29
C THR A 34 38.16 -1.64 34.20
N ILE A 35 37.83 -2.94 34.14
CA ILE A 35 36.84 -3.48 33.21
C ILE A 35 35.44 -2.97 33.57
N LEU A 36 35.09 -2.86 34.84
CA LEU A 36 33.80 -2.35 35.29
C LEU A 36 33.65 -0.86 34.95
N VAL A 37 34.69 -0.05 35.09
CA VAL A 37 34.70 1.35 34.70
C VAL A 37 34.60 1.51 33.16
N PHE A 38 35.27 0.66 32.38
CA PHE A 38 35.16 0.66 30.91
C PHE A 38 33.79 0.23 30.43
N ILE A 39 33.12 -0.71 31.07
CA ILE A 39 31.75 -1.14 30.74
C ILE A 39 30.75 -0.02 31.10
N LEU A 40 30.92 0.64 32.25
CA LEU A 40 30.06 1.77 32.64
C LEU A 40 30.24 3.00 31.73
N THR A 41 31.46 3.27 31.27
CA THR A 41 31.70 4.36 30.29
C THR A 41 31.19 4.01 28.91
N LEU A 42 31.24 2.75 28.45
CA LEU A 42 30.63 2.31 27.18
C LEU A 42 29.09 2.31 27.24
N LEU A 43 28.49 1.98 28.38
CA LEU A 43 27.03 2.07 28.57
C LEU A 43 26.56 3.53 28.66
N SER A 44 27.32 4.43 29.27
CA SER A 44 26.95 5.87 29.31
C SER A 44 27.13 6.55 27.95
N THR A 45 28.10 6.16 27.13
CA THR A 45 28.24 6.65 25.74
C THR A 45 27.19 6.03 24.79
N ALA A 46 26.72 4.79 25.04
CA ALA A 46 25.64 4.19 24.27
C ALA A 46 24.26 4.83 24.59
N CYS A 47 24.04 5.27 25.84
CA CYS A 47 22.83 6.02 26.19
C CYS A 47 22.88 7.50 25.75
N ALA A 48 24.04 8.10 25.57
CA ALA A 48 24.18 9.49 25.11
C ALA A 48 24.04 9.63 23.59
N ASN A 49 24.17 8.54 22.82
CA ASN A 49 24.00 8.53 21.36
C ASN A 49 22.62 8.02 20.88
N MET A 50 21.63 7.96 21.75
CA MET A 50 20.23 8.10 21.33
C MET A 50 19.95 9.60 21.09
N ASP A 51 20.76 10.21 20.26
CA ASP A 51 20.40 11.46 19.63
C ASP A 51 19.05 11.26 18.94
N ARG A 52 18.03 11.87 19.50
CA ARG A 52 16.89 12.32 18.73
C ARG A 52 17.52 13.09 17.57
N ARG A 53 17.64 12.45 16.41
CA ARG A 53 17.73 13.20 15.17
C ARG A 53 16.43 13.99 15.09
N VAL A 54 16.42 15.15 15.70
CA VAL A 54 15.53 16.24 15.30
C VAL A 54 15.97 16.48 13.85
N HIS A 55 15.27 15.83 12.93
CA HIS A 55 15.38 16.20 11.53
C HIS A 55 15.12 17.70 11.50
N PRO A 56 16.05 18.53 10.97
CA PRO A 56 15.77 19.94 10.76
C PRO A 56 14.45 20.00 10.00
N ALA A 57 13.59 20.96 10.32
CA ALA A 57 12.31 21.16 9.68
C ALA A 57 12.52 20.98 8.17
N SER A 58 12.06 19.85 7.63
CA SER A 58 12.34 19.42 6.27
C SER A 58 11.87 20.52 5.34
N ALA A 59 12.75 21.02 4.49
CA ALA A 59 12.34 21.87 3.38
C ALA A 59 11.15 21.21 2.71
N THR A 60 10.03 21.93 2.52
CA THR A 60 8.78 21.40 2.00
C THR A 60 9.04 20.67 0.69
N SER A 61 9.05 19.33 0.72
CA SER A 61 9.23 18.50 -0.46
C SER A 61 7.86 18.15 -1.03
N THR A 62 7.67 18.43 -2.32
CA THR A 62 6.43 18.12 -3.03
C THR A 62 6.67 16.99 -4.01
N ARG A 63 5.85 15.94 -3.94
CA ARG A 63 5.77 14.92 -4.98
C ARG A 63 5.04 15.54 -6.18
N GLY A 64 5.75 15.66 -7.32
CA GLY A 64 5.19 16.13 -8.58
C GLY A 64 4.28 15.08 -9.23
N LEU A 65 3.87 15.33 -10.48
CA LEU A 65 3.04 14.42 -11.25
C LEU A 65 3.88 13.32 -11.90
N ALA A 66 3.37 12.08 -11.91
CA ALA A 66 3.91 10.98 -12.70
C ALA A 66 3.17 10.87 -14.05
N ASP A 67 1.86 11.07 -14.04
CA ASP A 67 1.02 11.09 -15.23
C ASP A 67 0.57 12.53 -15.53
N THR A 68 0.81 12.98 -16.74
CA THR A 68 0.39 14.29 -17.25
C THR A 68 -0.62 14.17 -18.38
N VAL A 69 -1.11 12.97 -18.68
CA VAL A 69 -2.03 12.66 -19.79
C VAL A 69 -3.40 12.29 -19.30
N GLY A 70 -3.52 11.27 -18.44
CA GLY A 70 -4.80 10.66 -18.05
C GLY A 70 -5.59 11.46 -17.02
N PHE A 71 -4.94 12.33 -16.24
CA PHE A 71 -5.50 12.95 -15.04
C PHE A 71 -5.51 14.48 -15.09
N ALA A 72 -6.49 15.09 -14.41
CA ALA A 72 -6.54 16.54 -14.24
C ALA A 72 -5.47 17.01 -13.24
N HIS A 73 -4.70 18.03 -13.61
CA HIS A 73 -3.65 18.62 -12.76
C HIS A 73 -3.80 20.13 -12.57
N LEU A 74 -4.85 20.72 -13.15
CA LEU A 74 -5.25 22.12 -12.98
C LEU A 74 -6.72 22.18 -12.53
N ASP A 75 -7.05 23.19 -11.76
CA ASP A 75 -8.39 23.41 -11.22
C ASP A 75 -9.47 23.46 -12.29
N TRP A 76 -9.26 24.25 -13.33
CA TRP A 76 -10.22 24.36 -14.45
C TRP A 76 -10.40 23.05 -15.22
N GLN A 77 -9.35 22.20 -15.31
CA GLN A 77 -9.48 20.85 -15.89
C GLN A 77 -10.41 20.00 -15.04
N MET A 78 -10.17 19.97 -13.73
CA MET A 78 -10.96 19.16 -12.80
C MET A 78 -12.43 19.61 -12.76
N ASP A 79 -12.68 20.91 -12.71
CA ASP A 79 -14.04 21.47 -12.75
C ASP A 79 -14.74 21.13 -14.08
N SER A 80 -14.02 21.19 -15.20
CA SER A 80 -14.54 20.81 -16.52
C SER A 80 -14.83 19.31 -16.59
N VAL A 81 -13.97 18.47 -16.06
CA VAL A 81 -14.18 17.00 -15.97
C VAL A 81 -15.46 16.70 -15.20
N MET A 82 -15.63 17.29 -14.01
CA MET A 82 -16.83 17.10 -13.19
C MET A 82 -18.08 17.57 -13.90
N HIS A 83 -18.03 18.73 -14.57
CA HIS A 83 -19.16 19.24 -15.36
C HIS A 83 -19.54 18.26 -16.49
N ARG A 84 -18.57 17.71 -17.20
CA ARG A 84 -18.79 16.73 -18.28
C ARG A 84 -19.36 15.43 -17.75
N ILE A 85 -18.81 14.89 -16.64
CA ILE A 85 -19.34 13.67 -16.02
C ILE A 85 -20.80 13.84 -15.64
N ASN A 86 -21.15 14.95 -14.98
CA ASN A 86 -22.54 15.25 -14.61
C ASN A 86 -23.51 15.32 -15.80
N ARG A 87 -23.02 15.76 -16.96
CA ARG A 87 -23.83 15.83 -18.18
C ARG A 87 -23.93 14.52 -18.94
N THR A 88 -22.85 13.73 -18.95
CA THR A 88 -22.73 12.53 -19.78
C THR A 88 -23.27 11.29 -19.07
N PHE A 89 -23.11 11.21 -17.75
CA PHE A 89 -23.41 10.02 -16.94
C PHE A 89 -24.40 10.31 -15.77
N PRO A 90 -25.49 11.06 -15.98
CA PRO A 90 -26.42 11.38 -14.89
C PRO A 90 -27.09 10.13 -14.31
N SER A 91 -27.37 9.11 -15.15
CA SER A 91 -28.00 7.86 -14.74
C SER A 91 -27.10 7.05 -13.84
N GLU A 92 -25.81 6.92 -14.18
CA GLU A 92 -24.79 6.19 -13.45
C GLU A 92 -24.52 6.83 -12.08
N LEU A 93 -24.51 8.16 -12.04
CA LEU A 93 -24.35 8.91 -10.79
C LEU A 93 -25.55 8.75 -9.83
N LEU A 94 -26.76 8.57 -10.37
CA LEU A 94 -27.98 8.34 -9.59
C LEU A 94 -28.11 6.87 -9.13
N THR A 95 -27.81 5.91 -10.02
CA THR A 95 -27.95 4.47 -9.75
C THR A 95 -26.92 3.94 -8.74
N ALA A 96 -25.86 4.67 -8.48
CA ALA A 96 -24.93 4.36 -7.40
C ALA A 96 -25.63 4.14 -6.04
N GLY A 97 -26.87 4.68 -5.86
CA GLY A 97 -27.77 4.33 -4.75
C GLY A 97 -27.18 4.54 -3.36
N VAL A 98 -26.20 5.45 -3.24
CA VAL A 98 -25.51 5.76 -1.98
C VAL A 98 -26.16 6.98 -1.37
N GLN A 99 -26.56 6.85 -0.11
CA GLN A 99 -27.16 7.97 0.61
C GLN A 99 -26.11 9.06 0.86
N PRO A 100 -26.51 10.35 0.82
CA PRO A 100 -25.59 11.48 1.01
C PRO A 100 -24.85 11.45 2.35
N GLU A 101 -25.46 10.91 3.41
CA GLU A 101 -24.91 10.78 4.75
C GLU A 101 -23.91 9.62 4.89
N THR A 102 -23.91 8.65 3.97
CA THR A 102 -22.94 7.55 3.99
C THR A 102 -21.51 8.08 4.02
N ALA A 103 -20.69 7.52 4.88
CA ALA A 103 -19.26 7.79 4.95
C ALA A 103 -18.50 6.47 4.86
N TRP A 104 -17.76 6.28 3.77
CA TRP A 104 -16.98 5.05 3.58
C TRP A 104 -15.85 4.95 4.60
N ARG A 105 -15.82 3.82 5.33
CA ARG A 105 -14.64 3.43 6.13
C ARG A 105 -13.53 2.93 5.21
N VAL A 106 -13.91 2.21 4.16
CA VAL A 106 -13.01 1.71 3.11
C VAL A 106 -13.64 1.93 1.75
N ALA A 107 -12.84 2.31 0.76
CA ALA A 107 -13.25 2.39 -0.62
C ALA A 107 -12.26 1.65 -1.52
N ILE A 108 -12.74 0.98 -2.57
CA ILE A 108 -11.94 0.41 -3.66
C ILE A 108 -12.28 1.21 -4.91
N CYS A 109 -11.28 1.80 -5.56
CA CYS A 109 -11.42 2.73 -6.67
C CYS A 109 -10.48 2.37 -7.81
N PRO A 110 -10.91 2.45 -9.09
CA PRO A 110 -10.00 2.39 -10.22
C PRO A 110 -9.01 3.55 -10.22
N HIS A 111 -7.93 3.43 -11.01
CA HIS A 111 -6.91 4.47 -11.14
C HIS A 111 -6.46 4.72 -12.59
N ASP A 112 -7.32 4.42 -13.54
CA ASP A 112 -7.08 4.60 -14.98
C ASP A 112 -7.55 5.98 -15.49
N ASP A 113 -7.28 6.26 -16.76
CA ASP A 113 -7.56 7.52 -17.45
C ASP A 113 -9.02 7.98 -17.27
N TYR A 114 -9.22 9.28 -17.05
CA TYR A 114 -10.55 9.86 -16.86
C TYR A 114 -11.47 9.69 -18.06
N THR A 115 -10.90 9.50 -19.25
CA THR A 115 -11.65 9.22 -20.47
C THR A 115 -12.46 7.92 -20.37
N TYR A 116 -11.98 6.93 -19.61
CA TYR A 116 -12.62 5.62 -19.47
C TYR A 116 -13.30 5.42 -18.11
N THR A 117 -12.64 5.82 -17.03
CA THR A 117 -13.14 5.58 -15.67
C THR A 117 -14.15 6.62 -15.19
N SER A 118 -14.10 7.81 -15.75
CA SER A 118 -15.03 8.94 -15.59
C SER A 118 -15.92 8.93 -14.33
N TRP A 119 -17.15 8.43 -14.43
CA TRP A 119 -18.19 8.48 -13.40
C TRP A 119 -17.91 7.61 -12.16
N HIS A 120 -17.01 6.64 -12.25
CA HIS A 120 -16.62 5.81 -11.09
C HIS A 120 -16.07 6.65 -9.94
N TYR A 121 -15.21 7.60 -10.26
CA TYR A 121 -14.58 8.47 -9.26
C TYR A 121 -15.59 9.27 -8.43
N PRO A 122 -16.44 10.14 -9.03
CA PRO A 122 -17.37 10.92 -8.23
C PRO A 122 -18.46 10.07 -7.57
N SER A 123 -18.90 8.96 -8.18
CA SER A 123 -19.90 8.08 -7.59
C SER A 123 -19.45 7.50 -6.26
N LEU A 124 -18.16 7.18 -6.14
CA LEU A 124 -17.56 6.59 -4.94
C LEU A 124 -17.01 7.67 -4.00
N LEU A 125 -16.15 8.56 -4.51
CA LEU A 125 -15.29 9.41 -3.71
C LEU A 125 -16.03 10.58 -3.04
N LYS A 126 -17.22 10.97 -3.53
CA LYS A 126 -18.09 11.94 -2.83
C LYS A 126 -18.45 11.53 -1.41
N ASN A 127 -18.45 10.24 -1.12
CA ASN A 127 -18.76 9.68 0.19
C ASN A 127 -17.51 9.25 0.99
N LEU A 128 -16.30 9.54 0.49
CA LEU A 128 -15.06 9.39 1.24
C LEU A 128 -14.78 10.70 2.00
N LYS A 129 -15.48 10.88 3.13
CA LYS A 129 -15.61 12.17 3.82
C LYS A 129 -14.50 12.48 4.82
N ALA A 130 -13.66 11.50 5.13
CA ALA A 130 -12.59 11.64 6.12
C ALA A 130 -11.59 12.74 5.71
N LYS A 131 -11.05 13.44 6.71
CA LYS A 131 -9.98 14.41 6.50
C LYS A 131 -8.66 13.74 6.12
N THR A 132 -8.34 12.59 6.74
CA THR A 132 -7.13 11.83 6.45
C THR A 132 -7.49 10.56 5.70
N ILE A 133 -6.89 10.37 4.52
CA ILE A 133 -7.10 9.18 3.70
C ILE A 133 -5.79 8.41 3.59
N ILE A 134 -5.81 7.16 4.05
CA ILE A 134 -4.70 6.21 3.88
C ILE A 134 -4.93 5.47 2.56
N VAL A 135 -4.05 5.67 1.58
CA VAL A 135 -4.21 5.15 0.23
C VAL A 135 -3.29 3.95 0.03
N PHE A 136 -3.87 2.79 -0.28
CA PHE A 136 -3.15 1.58 -0.68
C PHE A 136 -3.04 1.55 -2.21
N GLY A 137 -1.90 2.00 -2.73
CA GLY A 137 -1.63 2.08 -4.16
C GLY A 137 -0.97 0.81 -4.71
N VAL A 138 -1.21 0.51 -5.98
CA VAL A 138 -0.48 -0.52 -6.70
C VAL A 138 0.95 -0.05 -6.97
N ALA A 139 1.95 -0.87 -6.72
CA ALA A 139 3.34 -0.55 -7.03
C ALA A 139 3.77 -1.15 -8.39
N HIS A 140 3.26 -0.60 -9.51
CA HIS A 140 3.51 -1.14 -10.87
C HIS A 140 5.00 -1.25 -11.19
N LYS A 141 5.80 -0.30 -10.73
CA LYS A 141 7.23 -0.18 -11.02
C LYS A 141 8.13 -0.87 -9.98
N ALA A 142 7.56 -1.58 -9.00
CA ALA A 142 8.32 -2.21 -7.91
C ALA A 142 9.44 -3.15 -8.39
N ARG A 143 9.22 -3.88 -9.49
CA ARG A 143 10.24 -4.76 -10.10
C ARG A 143 11.48 -4.00 -10.56
N GLN A 144 11.35 -2.76 -11.03
CA GLN A 144 12.49 -1.93 -11.48
C GLN A 144 13.42 -1.52 -10.31
N PHE A 145 12.89 -1.55 -9.08
CA PHE A 145 13.62 -1.21 -7.86
C PHE A 145 13.97 -2.43 -7.01
N ASN A 146 13.69 -3.66 -7.49
CA ASN A 146 13.85 -4.90 -6.72
C ASN A 146 13.11 -4.85 -5.35
N ILE A 147 11.96 -4.21 -5.31
CA ILE A 147 11.15 -4.06 -4.11
C ILE A 147 10.03 -5.10 -4.11
N ALA A 148 10.01 -5.92 -3.04
CA ALA A 148 9.01 -6.95 -2.78
C ALA A 148 8.78 -7.10 -1.27
N ASP A 149 7.67 -7.75 -0.88
CA ASP A 149 7.41 -8.24 0.47
C ASP A 149 7.46 -7.20 1.60
N ARG A 150 7.38 -5.91 1.25
CA ARG A 150 7.30 -4.78 2.17
C ARG A 150 6.44 -3.67 1.57
N ILE A 151 5.60 -3.03 2.37
CA ILE A 151 4.89 -1.83 1.95
C ILE A 151 5.84 -0.63 1.85
N VAL A 152 5.49 0.36 1.02
CA VAL A 152 6.40 1.47 0.71
C VAL A 152 5.75 2.79 1.04
N PHE A 153 6.37 3.53 1.97
CA PHE A 153 6.04 4.93 2.29
C PHE A 153 6.94 5.88 1.51
N ASP A 154 6.59 7.18 1.57
CA ASP A 154 7.39 8.30 1.08
C ASP A 154 7.88 9.19 2.23
N THR A 155 8.70 10.23 1.89
CA THR A 155 9.09 11.32 2.80
C THR A 155 8.53 12.67 2.36
N PHE A 156 7.71 12.73 1.31
CA PHE A 156 7.14 13.98 0.84
C PHE A 156 6.25 14.61 1.92
N THR A 157 6.26 15.93 1.99
CA THR A 157 5.37 16.71 2.86
C THR A 157 4.06 17.05 2.15
N HIS A 158 4.11 17.07 0.83
CA HIS A 158 2.95 17.38 -0.03
C HIS A 158 2.97 16.56 -1.31
N TRP A 159 1.80 16.38 -1.91
CA TRP A 159 1.62 15.91 -3.28
C TRP A 159 1.01 17.01 -4.14
N GLN A 160 1.34 17.03 -5.44
CA GLN A 160 0.69 17.94 -6.38
C GLN A 160 -0.79 17.58 -6.49
N GLY A 161 -1.66 18.57 -6.37
CA GLY A 161 -3.10 18.48 -6.62
C GLY A 161 -3.55 19.60 -7.57
N PRO A 162 -4.72 19.49 -8.18
CA PRO A 162 -5.19 20.47 -9.16
C PRO A 162 -5.54 21.84 -8.55
N TYR A 163 -6.04 21.88 -7.32
CA TYR A 163 -6.43 23.14 -6.66
C TYR A 163 -5.34 23.73 -5.77
N LYS A 164 -4.63 22.88 -5.08
CA LYS A 164 -3.49 23.24 -4.22
C LYS A 164 -2.66 22.00 -3.93
N LYS A 165 -1.50 22.16 -3.33
CA LYS A 165 -0.74 21.03 -2.82
C LYS A 165 -1.55 20.29 -1.75
N ILE A 166 -1.65 18.96 -1.87
CA ILE A 166 -2.30 18.08 -0.91
C ILE A 166 -1.27 17.74 0.16
N LYS A 167 -1.60 18.01 1.40
CA LYS A 167 -0.71 17.74 2.53
C LYS A 167 -0.60 16.24 2.79
N VAL A 168 0.60 15.75 3.03
CA VAL A 168 0.82 14.43 3.61
C VAL A 168 0.61 14.55 5.12
N SER A 169 -0.26 13.68 5.66
CA SER A 169 -0.59 13.72 7.08
C SER A 169 0.62 13.36 7.95
N ALA A 170 0.82 14.12 9.04
CA ALA A 170 1.86 13.82 10.03
C ALA A 170 1.64 12.44 10.71
N PHE A 171 0.44 11.89 10.64
CA PHE A 171 0.12 10.55 11.15
C PHE A 171 0.89 9.44 10.44
N ARG A 172 1.43 9.68 9.22
CA ARG A 172 2.35 8.77 8.55
C ARG A 172 3.54 8.41 9.46
N GLU A 173 4.16 9.41 10.09
CA GLU A 173 5.31 9.19 10.96
C GLU A 173 4.94 8.40 12.23
N GLU A 174 3.74 8.66 12.79
CA GLU A 174 3.25 7.91 13.95
C GLU A 174 3.00 6.43 13.60
N ILE A 175 2.42 6.16 12.43
CA ILE A 175 2.18 4.81 11.94
C ILE A 175 3.51 4.08 11.71
N MET A 176 4.45 4.71 11.01
CA MET A 176 5.77 4.13 10.72
C MET A 176 6.56 3.86 12.01
N ALA A 177 6.54 4.77 12.97
CA ALA A 177 7.23 4.60 14.25
C ALA A 177 6.68 3.44 15.09
N ALA A 178 5.41 3.07 14.88
CA ALA A 178 4.77 1.97 15.58
C ALA A 178 4.84 0.63 14.82
N LEU A 179 5.36 0.63 13.58
CA LEU A 179 5.42 -0.54 12.72
C LEU A 179 6.81 -1.18 12.76
N PRO A 180 6.93 -2.52 12.81
CA PRO A 180 8.23 -3.21 12.70
C PRO A 180 8.96 -2.85 11.40
N ASN A 181 10.25 -2.49 11.50
CA ASN A 181 11.05 -1.99 10.38
C ASN A 181 11.19 -2.97 9.19
N ASN A 182 11.04 -4.27 9.43
CA ASN A 182 11.11 -5.30 8.39
C ASN A 182 9.83 -5.42 7.57
N LEU A 183 8.75 -4.70 7.90
CA LEU A 183 7.46 -4.74 7.19
C LEU A 183 7.31 -3.64 6.15
N PHE A 184 8.10 -2.59 6.24
CA PHE A 184 8.04 -1.46 5.31
C PHE A 184 9.41 -0.98 4.86
N LEU A 185 9.41 -0.13 3.87
CA LEU A 185 10.55 0.69 3.49
C LEU A 185 10.06 2.08 3.06
N VAL A 186 10.98 3.00 2.93
CA VAL A 186 10.74 4.35 2.42
C VAL A 186 11.44 4.49 1.07
N SER A 187 10.71 4.89 0.03
CA SER A 187 11.26 5.07 -1.31
C SER A 187 10.55 6.20 -2.07
N ASP A 188 11.10 7.39 -1.97
CA ASP A 188 10.63 8.54 -2.77
C ASP A 188 10.78 8.30 -4.27
N SER A 189 11.80 7.54 -4.67
CA SER A 189 12.03 7.20 -6.08
C SER A 189 10.89 6.37 -6.67
N LEU A 190 10.41 5.33 -5.96
CA LEU A 190 9.27 4.54 -6.42
C LEU A 190 7.97 5.36 -6.34
N GLN A 191 7.73 6.07 -5.25
CA GLN A 191 6.54 6.92 -5.07
C GLN A 191 6.44 8.03 -6.14
N ARG A 192 7.58 8.56 -6.58
CA ARG A 192 7.64 9.64 -7.59
C ARG A 192 7.15 9.22 -8.97
N ILE A 193 7.38 7.97 -9.36
CA ILE A 193 7.06 7.48 -10.71
C ILE A 193 5.79 6.61 -10.74
N GLU A 194 5.13 6.42 -9.60
CA GLU A 194 3.91 5.61 -9.51
C GLU A 194 2.66 6.48 -9.65
N HIS A 195 1.74 6.08 -10.55
CA HIS A 195 0.53 6.85 -10.86
C HIS A 195 -0.73 6.34 -10.11
N SER A 196 -0.72 5.13 -9.59
CA SER A 196 -1.91 4.46 -9.04
C SER A 196 -2.60 5.19 -7.87
N VAL A 197 -1.87 6.04 -7.14
CA VAL A 197 -2.42 6.92 -6.09
C VAL A 197 -2.86 8.25 -6.70
N GLU A 198 -2.15 8.73 -7.71
CA GLU A 198 -2.33 10.05 -8.29
C GLU A 198 -3.69 10.25 -8.95
N GLY A 199 -4.20 9.23 -9.66
CA GLY A 199 -5.44 9.35 -10.44
C GLY A 199 -6.68 9.76 -9.64
N MET A 200 -6.77 9.37 -8.36
CA MET A 200 -7.91 9.69 -7.51
C MET A 200 -7.80 11.04 -6.78
N LEU A 201 -6.57 11.53 -6.58
CA LEU A 201 -6.34 12.73 -5.75
C LEU A 201 -7.07 13.98 -6.24
N PRO A 202 -7.21 14.24 -7.55
CA PRO A 202 -8.00 15.37 -8.05
C PRO A 202 -9.47 15.31 -7.62
N PHE A 203 -10.10 14.13 -7.67
CA PHE A 203 -11.48 13.96 -7.23
C PHE A 203 -11.61 14.05 -5.71
N VAL A 204 -10.68 13.42 -4.96
CA VAL A 204 -10.66 13.54 -3.50
C VAL A 204 -10.53 15.01 -3.09
N GLN A 205 -9.67 15.78 -3.74
CA GLN A 205 -9.48 17.19 -3.48
C GLN A 205 -10.67 18.03 -3.99
N TYR A 206 -11.37 17.59 -5.05
CA TYR A 206 -12.61 18.24 -5.50
C TYR A 206 -13.67 18.25 -4.41
N PHE A 207 -13.87 17.12 -3.72
CA PHE A 207 -14.87 16.98 -2.65
C PHE A 207 -14.39 17.52 -1.31
N ASN A 208 -13.06 17.46 -1.02
CA ASN A 208 -12.47 17.95 0.22
C ASN A 208 -11.16 18.69 -0.05
N ARG A 209 -11.21 20.01 -0.12
CA ARG A 209 -10.05 20.88 -0.39
C ARG A 209 -8.95 20.77 0.68
N ASP A 210 -9.28 20.34 1.89
CA ASP A 210 -8.37 20.26 3.04
C ASP A 210 -7.99 18.82 3.40
N VAL A 211 -8.18 17.88 2.46
CA VAL A 211 -7.79 16.49 2.63
C VAL A 211 -6.29 16.36 2.88
N GLU A 212 -5.94 15.44 3.76
CA GLU A 212 -4.57 14.97 3.98
C GLU A 212 -4.47 13.50 3.55
N ILE A 213 -3.33 13.10 3.01
CA ILE A 213 -3.13 11.72 2.54
C ILE A 213 -1.95 11.04 3.22
N ILE A 214 -1.99 9.70 3.26
CA ILE A 214 -0.84 8.85 3.54
C ILE A 214 -0.78 7.83 2.41
N SER A 215 0.25 7.91 1.56
CA SER A 215 0.46 6.95 0.48
C SER A 215 1.21 5.72 0.97
N ILE A 216 0.65 4.54 0.70
CA ILE A 216 1.26 3.23 0.95
C ILE A 216 1.23 2.46 -0.37
N LEU A 217 2.36 2.33 -1.04
CA LEU A 217 2.42 1.46 -2.21
C LEU A 217 2.59 0.01 -1.80
N VAL A 218 1.88 -0.88 -2.50
CA VAL A 218 1.84 -2.32 -2.23
C VAL A 218 2.50 -3.07 -3.39
N PRO A 219 3.77 -3.47 -3.24
CA PRO A 219 4.46 -4.31 -4.22
C PRO A 219 3.92 -5.74 -4.19
N PHE A 220 4.43 -6.58 -5.09
CA PHE A 220 4.14 -7.99 -5.08
C PHE A 220 4.63 -8.68 -3.80
N MET A 221 3.75 -9.53 -3.23
CA MET A 221 4.01 -10.29 -2.00
C MET A 221 3.08 -11.50 -1.91
N SER A 222 3.49 -12.52 -1.14
CA SER A 222 2.66 -13.69 -0.88
C SER A 222 1.48 -13.37 0.05
N ALA A 223 0.45 -14.23 0.05
CA ALA A 223 -0.71 -14.09 0.95
C ALA A 223 -0.30 -14.13 2.43
N ASP A 224 0.67 -14.99 2.78
CA ASP A 224 1.20 -15.07 4.14
C ASP A 224 1.91 -13.77 4.54
N ARG A 225 2.65 -13.18 3.60
CA ARG A 225 3.32 -11.90 3.84
C ARG A 225 2.31 -10.76 4.02
N MET A 226 1.23 -10.72 3.24
CA MET A 226 0.13 -9.76 3.45
C MET A 226 -0.45 -9.90 4.86
N THR A 227 -0.70 -11.11 5.32
CA THR A 227 -1.21 -11.39 6.69
C THR A 227 -0.24 -10.88 7.77
N GLN A 228 1.07 -11.11 7.60
CA GLN A 228 2.11 -10.63 8.52
C GLN A 228 2.19 -9.10 8.59
N ILE A 229 1.86 -8.39 7.51
CA ILE A 229 1.87 -6.92 7.45
C ILE A 229 0.55 -6.35 7.97
N ALA A 230 -0.59 -6.99 7.63
CA ALA A 230 -1.92 -6.41 7.85
C ALA A 230 -2.24 -6.15 9.33
N ALA A 231 -2.01 -7.12 10.22
CA ALA A 231 -2.33 -6.97 11.62
C ALA A 231 -1.47 -5.89 12.33
N PRO A 232 -0.12 -5.86 12.20
CA PRO A 232 0.69 -4.79 12.77
C PRO A 232 0.36 -3.41 12.20
N LEU A 233 0.04 -3.30 10.91
CA LEU A 233 -0.35 -2.03 10.27
C LEU A 233 -1.71 -1.54 10.81
N ALA A 234 -2.71 -2.41 10.91
CA ALA A 234 -4.00 -2.09 11.49
C ALA A 234 -3.84 -1.61 12.95
N SER A 235 -3.05 -2.32 13.75
CA SER A 235 -2.76 -1.94 15.13
C SER A 235 -2.05 -0.59 15.25
N SER A 236 -1.13 -0.29 14.31
CA SER A 236 -0.46 1.02 14.26
C SER A 236 -1.44 2.15 13.92
N ILE A 237 -2.34 1.92 12.94
CA ILE A 237 -3.40 2.86 12.57
C ILE A 237 -4.38 3.05 13.75
N HIS A 238 -4.80 1.97 14.40
CA HIS A 238 -5.70 2.04 15.56
C HIS A 238 -5.07 2.86 16.70
N ARG A 239 -3.81 2.58 17.07
CA ARG A 239 -3.11 3.34 18.12
C ARG A 239 -3.00 4.83 17.79
N MET A 240 -2.69 5.17 16.53
CA MET A 240 -2.67 6.54 16.06
C MET A 240 -4.04 7.19 16.19
N MET A 241 -5.11 6.53 15.73
CA MET A 241 -6.48 7.03 15.83
C MET A 241 -6.91 7.22 17.31
N ALA A 242 -6.65 6.23 18.15
CA ALA A 242 -7.01 6.28 19.57
C ALA A 242 -6.30 7.44 20.31
N ARG A 243 -4.98 7.60 20.08
CA ARG A 243 -4.18 8.69 20.66
C ARG A 243 -4.70 10.06 20.27
N ASN A 244 -5.15 10.23 19.04
CA ASN A 244 -5.61 11.49 18.48
C ASN A 244 -7.14 11.66 18.55
N ARG A 245 -7.88 10.71 19.16
CA ARG A 245 -9.34 10.69 19.30
C ARG A 245 -10.08 10.78 17.96
N LEU A 246 -9.60 10.07 16.96
CA LEU A 246 -10.13 10.06 15.61
C LEU A 246 -11.08 8.88 15.38
N GLY A 247 -12.18 9.15 14.66
CA GLY A 247 -13.16 8.14 14.27
C GLY A 247 -12.87 7.56 12.88
N TRP A 248 -12.95 6.22 12.76
CA TRP A 248 -12.81 5.53 11.47
C TRP A 248 -14.04 5.75 10.59
N GLY A 249 -13.84 6.15 9.34
CA GLY A 249 -14.86 6.58 8.39
C GLY A 249 -15.25 8.06 8.51
N LYS A 250 -15.03 8.67 9.69
CA LYS A 250 -15.30 10.09 9.94
C LYS A 250 -14.05 10.97 9.73
N ASP A 251 -12.96 10.63 10.40
CA ASP A 251 -11.73 11.41 10.44
C ASP A 251 -10.60 10.72 9.64
N VAL A 252 -10.61 9.38 9.61
CA VAL A 252 -9.66 8.53 8.87
C VAL A 252 -10.44 7.52 8.04
N SER A 253 -10.08 7.36 6.76
CA SER A 253 -10.62 6.31 5.87
C SER A 253 -9.49 5.63 5.10
N LEU A 254 -9.76 4.41 4.62
CA LEU A 254 -8.86 3.66 3.75
C LEU A 254 -9.36 3.75 2.31
N LEU A 255 -8.47 4.06 1.38
CA LEU A 255 -8.73 4.03 -0.06
C LEU A 255 -7.78 3.03 -0.71
N ILE A 256 -8.33 2.04 -1.38
CA ILE A 256 -7.57 0.99 -2.06
C ILE A 256 -7.70 1.23 -3.56
N THR A 257 -6.59 1.20 -4.29
CA THR A 257 -6.62 1.46 -5.72
C THR A 257 -6.42 0.19 -6.52
N THR A 258 -7.20 0.00 -7.56
CA THR A 258 -7.09 -1.10 -8.50
C THR A 258 -7.96 -0.89 -9.72
N ASP A 259 -7.42 -1.16 -10.91
CA ASP A 259 -8.29 -1.53 -12.02
C ASP A 259 -8.64 -3.00 -11.90
N ALA A 260 -9.77 -3.40 -12.46
CA ALA A 260 -10.18 -4.78 -12.54
C ALA A 260 -9.41 -5.52 -13.65
N VAL A 261 -10.04 -6.33 -14.49
CA VAL A 261 -9.31 -7.10 -15.48
C VAL A 261 -8.64 -6.20 -16.54
N HIS A 262 -7.36 -6.47 -16.82
CA HIS A 262 -6.67 -6.03 -18.03
C HIS A 262 -6.78 -7.17 -19.05
N TYR A 263 -7.48 -6.95 -20.16
CA TYR A 263 -7.89 -8.03 -21.07
C TYR A 263 -7.55 -7.73 -22.52
N GLY A 264 -7.13 -8.75 -23.25
CA GLY A 264 -6.85 -8.69 -24.67
C GLY A 264 -5.56 -9.39 -25.08
N ASP A 265 -5.25 -9.36 -26.36
CA ASP A 265 -4.04 -9.97 -26.95
C ASP A 265 -3.15 -8.93 -27.68
N LEU A 266 -3.47 -7.65 -27.52
CA LEU A 266 -2.76 -6.53 -28.15
C LEU A 266 -2.21 -5.57 -27.09
N GLU A 267 -1.01 -5.03 -27.30
CA GLU A 267 -0.39 -3.96 -26.47
C GLU A 267 -0.11 -4.29 -24.99
N TRP A 268 -0.19 -5.56 -24.60
CA TRP A 268 0.16 -6.03 -23.25
C TRP A 268 1.61 -6.51 -23.11
N GLY A 269 2.54 -5.82 -23.79
CA GLY A 269 3.97 -6.22 -23.78
C GLY A 269 4.23 -7.58 -24.43
N GLY A 270 3.41 -7.94 -25.42
CA GLY A 270 3.49 -9.22 -26.13
C GLY A 270 2.83 -10.40 -25.40
N LYS A 271 2.13 -10.15 -24.28
CA LYS A 271 1.40 -11.19 -23.54
C LYS A 271 -0.04 -11.27 -24.05
N ASN A 272 -0.56 -12.48 -24.23
CA ASN A 272 -1.98 -12.70 -24.42
C ASN A 272 -2.67 -12.76 -23.04
N MET A 273 -3.54 -11.79 -22.75
CA MET A 273 -4.32 -11.69 -21.54
C MET A 273 -5.81 -11.99 -21.77
N ALA A 274 -6.16 -12.59 -22.90
CA ALA A 274 -7.53 -12.97 -23.30
C ALA A 274 -7.76 -14.49 -23.26
N PRO A 275 -7.87 -15.11 -22.07
CA PRO A 275 -8.01 -16.56 -21.96
C PRO A 275 -9.31 -17.12 -22.59
N PHE A 276 -10.30 -16.28 -22.83
CA PHE A 276 -11.57 -16.62 -23.48
C PHE A 276 -11.65 -16.17 -24.94
N GLY A 277 -10.53 -15.62 -25.52
CA GLY A 277 -10.51 -15.01 -26.85
C GLY A 277 -10.66 -13.48 -26.81
N ALA A 278 -10.11 -12.83 -27.82
CA ALA A 278 -10.12 -11.36 -27.96
C ALA A 278 -11.22 -10.91 -28.95
N ASP A 279 -12.43 -11.44 -28.78
CA ASP A 279 -13.62 -11.18 -29.56
C ASP A 279 -14.83 -10.89 -28.65
N SER A 280 -16.00 -10.67 -29.21
CA SER A 280 -17.23 -10.35 -28.47
C SER A 280 -17.66 -11.49 -27.52
N SER A 281 -17.42 -12.75 -27.86
CA SER A 281 -17.72 -13.88 -26.99
C SER A 281 -16.76 -13.92 -25.80
N GLY A 282 -15.46 -13.74 -26.05
CA GLY A 282 -14.45 -13.65 -25.01
C GLY A 282 -14.68 -12.48 -24.06
N TYR A 283 -15.09 -11.32 -24.59
CA TYR A 283 -15.51 -10.18 -23.81
C TYR A 283 -16.67 -10.52 -22.87
N ALA A 284 -17.75 -11.10 -23.40
CA ALA A 284 -18.92 -11.45 -22.59
C ALA A 284 -18.56 -12.44 -21.46
N MET A 285 -17.75 -13.46 -21.76
CA MET A 285 -17.27 -14.43 -20.76
C MET A 285 -16.39 -13.77 -19.70
N ALA A 286 -15.54 -12.83 -20.08
CA ALA A 286 -14.69 -12.10 -19.15
C ALA A 286 -15.50 -11.22 -18.20
N VAL A 287 -16.51 -10.49 -18.71
CA VAL A 287 -17.41 -9.66 -17.90
C VAL A 287 -18.20 -10.52 -16.91
N VAL A 288 -18.72 -11.70 -17.30
CA VAL A 288 -19.37 -12.64 -16.38
C VAL A 288 -18.39 -13.07 -15.27
N LYS A 289 -17.14 -13.35 -15.60
CA LYS A 289 -16.13 -13.72 -14.60
C LYS A 289 -15.84 -12.57 -13.64
N GLU A 290 -15.76 -11.33 -14.14
CA GLU A 290 -15.59 -10.14 -13.32
C GLU A 290 -16.71 -9.98 -12.29
N HIS A 291 -17.97 -10.04 -12.72
CA HIS A 291 -19.12 -10.00 -11.80
C HIS A 291 -19.04 -11.10 -10.75
N ASN A 292 -18.70 -12.34 -11.15
CA ASN A 292 -18.53 -13.45 -10.20
C ASN A 292 -17.42 -13.18 -9.15
N ILE A 293 -16.31 -12.54 -9.53
CA ILE A 293 -15.24 -12.12 -8.60
C ILE A 293 -15.77 -11.06 -7.65
N ILE A 294 -16.37 -10.01 -8.19
CA ILE A 294 -16.89 -8.88 -7.42
C ILE A 294 -17.92 -9.38 -6.39
N ASP A 295 -18.93 -10.12 -6.83
CA ASP A 295 -20.03 -10.59 -5.98
C ASP A 295 -19.57 -11.58 -4.91
N SER A 296 -18.68 -12.51 -5.28
CA SER A 296 -18.26 -13.56 -4.36
C SER A 296 -17.11 -13.14 -3.42
N CYS A 297 -16.32 -12.13 -3.78
CA CYS A 297 -15.15 -11.74 -3.02
C CYS A 297 -15.29 -10.38 -2.31
N LEU A 298 -15.99 -9.41 -2.91
CA LEU A 298 -15.94 -8.01 -2.49
C LEU A 298 -17.29 -7.47 -1.98
N VAL A 299 -18.42 -7.94 -2.50
CA VAL A 299 -19.77 -7.48 -2.11
C VAL A 299 -20.26 -8.26 -0.89
N GLY A 300 -20.99 -7.58 0.01
CA GLY A 300 -21.54 -8.17 1.23
C GLY A 300 -20.56 -8.15 2.41
N GLY A 301 -20.82 -8.95 3.43
CA GLY A 301 -20.00 -8.99 4.65
C GLY A 301 -18.55 -9.38 4.37
N LEU A 302 -17.61 -8.54 4.78
CA LEU A 302 -16.17 -8.77 4.61
C LEU A 302 -15.71 -9.89 5.54
N THR A 303 -15.07 -10.92 4.99
CA THR A 303 -14.52 -12.05 5.74
C THR A 303 -13.13 -12.43 5.22
N VAL A 304 -12.35 -13.13 6.05
CA VAL A 304 -11.04 -13.65 5.66
C VAL A 304 -11.17 -14.58 4.43
N ASP A 305 -12.22 -15.40 4.37
CA ASP A 305 -12.41 -16.35 3.27
C ASP A 305 -12.70 -15.65 1.94
N ARG A 306 -13.45 -14.54 1.94
CA ARG A 306 -13.67 -13.72 0.75
C ARG A 306 -12.38 -13.08 0.25
N ILE A 307 -11.57 -12.56 1.16
CA ILE A 307 -10.25 -11.98 0.82
C ILE A 307 -9.34 -13.08 0.25
N ARG A 308 -9.29 -14.24 0.89
CA ARG A 308 -8.51 -15.40 0.40
C ARG A 308 -8.98 -15.84 -0.98
N LYS A 309 -10.30 -15.90 -1.20
CA LYS A 309 -10.88 -16.24 -2.50
C LYS A 309 -10.45 -15.24 -3.59
N PHE A 310 -10.41 -13.93 -3.27
CA PHE A 310 -9.90 -12.93 -4.20
C PHE A 310 -8.43 -13.21 -4.58
N VAL A 311 -7.57 -13.49 -3.61
CA VAL A 311 -6.16 -13.83 -3.85
C VAL A 311 -6.04 -15.05 -4.75
N THR A 312 -6.72 -16.17 -4.43
CA THR A 312 -6.63 -17.42 -5.23
C THR A 312 -7.22 -17.28 -6.63
N THR A 313 -8.08 -16.29 -6.86
CA THR A 313 -8.63 -16.00 -8.19
C THR A 313 -7.73 -15.12 -9.03
N THR A 314 -6.98 -14.21 -8.41
CA THR A 314 -6.20 -13.19 -9.13
C THR A 314 -4.70 -13.48 -9.18
N VAL A 315 -4.19 -14.31 -8.26
CA VAL A 315 -2.76 -14.63 -8.10
C VAL A 315 -2.53 -16.12 -8.39
N ARG A 316 -1.52 -16.45 -9.19
CA ARG A 316 -1.17 -17.83 -9.47
C ARG A 316 -0.69 -18.56 -8.20
N PRO A 317 -1.17 -19.78 -7.96
CA PRO A 317 -0.80 -20.52 -6.75
C PRO A 317 0.65 -21.01 -6.74
N ASP A 318 1.25 -21.24 -7.90
CA ASP A 318 2.62 -21.71 -8.11
C ASP A 318 3.65 -20.57 -8.17
N ASP A 319 3.22 -19.37 -8.54
CA ASP A 319 4.06 -18.16 -8.53
C ASP A 319 3.22 -16.92 -8.23
N TYR A 320 3.28 -16.45 -6.99
CA TYR A 320 2.53 -15.27 -6.57
C TYR A 320 2.89 -13.98 -7.33
N ARG A 321 3.99 -13.96 -8.09
CA ARG A 321 4.41 -12.82 -8.91
C ARG A 321 3.64 -12.73 -10.23
N GLU A 322 2.96 -13.81 -10.62
CA GLU A 322 2.23 -13.90 -11.88
C GLU A 322 0.71 -13.81 -11.65
N TYR A 323 0.00 -13.40 -12.70
CA TYR A 323 -1.46 -13.31 -12.70
C TYR A 323 -2.10 -14.67 -12.91
N GLN A 324 -3.13 -14.97 -12.10
CA GLN A 324 -4.17 -15.94 -12.43
C GLN A 324 -5.31 -15.25 -13.21
N TRP A 325 -5.66 -14.03 -12.77
CA TRP A 325 -6.58 -13.12 -13.42
C TRP A 325 -6.09 -11.69 -13.24
N THR A 326 -6.14 -10.86 -14.26
CA THR A 326 -5.28 -9.70 -14.44
C THR A 326 -5.76 -8.42 -13.75
N TRP A 327 -6.20 -8.50 -12.49
CA TRP A 327 -6.39 -7.30 -11.66
C TRP A 327 -5.03 -6.71 -11.25
N CYS A 328 -4.79 -5.43 -11.58
CA CYS A 328 -3.52 -4.80 -11.20
C CYS A 328 -3.38 -4.73 -9.67
N GLY A 329 -4.47 -4.54 -8.94
CA GLY A 329 -4.53 -4.49 -7.49
C GLY A 329 -4.58 -5.84 -6.77
N ARG A 330 -4.14 -6.94 -7.38
CA ARG A 330 -4.15 -8.27 -6.74
C ARG A 330 -3.41 -8.37 -5.41
N TYR A 331 -2.61 -7.34 -5.05
CA TYR A 331 -1.95 -7.22 -3.74
C TYR A 331 -2.52 -6.07 -2.91
N SER A 332 -2.81 -4.89 -3.51
CA SER A 332 -3.36 -3.74 -2.80
C SER A 332 -4.75 -4.03 -2.25
N VAL A 333 -5.61 -4.69 -3.03
CA VAL A 333 -6.96 -5.06 -2.60
C VAL A 333 -6.94 -6.01 -1.40
N PRO A 334 -6.32 -7.20 -1.45
CA PRO A 334 -6.35 -8.10 -0.30
C PRO A 334 -5.62 -7.53 0.91
N LEU A 335 -4.47 -6.85 0.75
CA LEU A 335 -3.78 -6.24 1.88
C LEU A 335 -4.62 -5.15 2.55
N GLY A 336 -5.17 -4.21 1.77
CA GLY A 336 -6.02 -3.15 2.29
C GLY A 336 -7.27 -3.68 2.99
N LEU A 337 -7.91 -4.72 2.45
CA LEU A 337 -9.07 -5.37 3.07
C LEU A 337 -8.68 -6.18 4.33
N MET A 338 -7.51 -6.83 4.37
CA MET A 338 -7.00 -7.47 5.58
C MET A 338 -6.73 -6.44 6.68
N VAL A 339 -6.12 -5.28 6.34
CA VAL A 339 -5.93 -4.16 7.28
C VAL A 339 -7.28 -3.66 7.79
N ALA A 340 -8.26 -3.48 6.91
CA ALA A 340 -9.60 -3.04 7.29
C ALA A 340 -10.29 -4.01 8.24
N LEU A 341 -10.21 -5.31 7.98
CA LEU A 341 -10.80 -6.34 8.83
C LEU A 341 -10.14 -6.39 10.22
N ASN A 342 -8.82 -6.31 10.30
CA ASN A 342 -8.10 -6.22 11.57
C ASN A 342 -8.47 -4.91 12.33
N LEU A 343 -8.56 -3.78 11.61
CA LEU A 343 -8.93 -2.50 12.21
C LEU A 343 -10.37 -2.52 12.74
N GLN A 344 -11.30 -3.19 12.06
CA GLN A 344 -12.66 -3.41 12.54
C GLN A 344 -12.67 -4.19 13.87
N GLN A 345 -11.84 -5.24 13.98
CA GLN A 345 -11.70 -6.02 15.21
C GLN A 345 -11.12 -5.18 16.35
N GLU A 346 -10.06 -4.41 16.10
CA GLU A 346 -9.40 -3.56 17.10
C GLU A 346 -10.31 -2.42 17.60
N THR A 347 -11.12 -1.85 16.72
CA THR A 347 -12.06 -0.77 17.06
C THR A 347 -13.38 -1.30 17.64
N GLN A 348 -13.58 -2.61 17.66
CA GLN A 348 -14.87 -3.25 17.98
C GLN A 348 -16.02 -2.64 17.17
N GLY A 349 -15.70 -2.24 15.93
CA GLY A 349 -16.63 -1.58 15.02
C GLY A 349 -17.68 -2.51 14.44
N LYS A 350 -18.72 -1.94 13.87
CA LYS A 350 -19.72 -2.70 13.10
C LYS A 350 -19.04 -3.49 11.99
N PRO A 351 -19.54 -4.69 11.62
CA PRO A 351 -19.05 -5.45 10.49
C PRO A 351 -18.97 -4.60 9.23
N LEU A 352 -17.88 -4.77 8.47
CA LEU A 352 -17.74 -4.13 7.16
C LEU A 352 -18.61 -4.84 6.15
N ASN A 353 -19.42 -4.07 5.44
CA ASN A 353 -20.29 -4.58 4.39
C ASN A 353 -19.99 -3.88 3.07
N GLY A 354 -19.49 -4.63 2.09
CA GLY A 354 -19.11 -4.12 0.77
C GLY A 354 -20.31 -3.93 -0.14
N LYS A 355 -20.43 -2.74 -0.73
CA LYS A 355 -21.45 -2.37 -1.71
C LYS A 355 -20.78 -2.05 -3.04
N LEU A 356 -21.21 -2.71 -4.11
CA LEU A 356 -20.83 -2.33 -5.47
C LEU A 356 -21.51 -1.01 -5.82
N ILE A 357 -20.72 0.00 -6.17
CA ILE A 357 -21.17 1.31 -6.63
C ILE A 357 -21.32 1.32 -8.14
N GLY A 358 -20.43 0.63 -8.83
CA GLY A 358 -20.50 0.44 -10.25
C GLY A 358 -19.43 -0.47 -10.80
N TYR A 359 -19.73 -1.06 -11.95
CA TYR A 359 -18.81 -1.80 -12.81
C TYR A 359 -18.98 -1.31 -14.24
N SER A 360 -17.89 -1.11 -14.93
CA SER A 360 -17.87 -0.84 -16.38
C SER A 360 -16.56 -1.31 -16.99
N THR A 361 -16.47 -1.20 -18.30
CA THR A 361 -15.21 -1.45 -19.03
C THR A 361 -14.85 -0.27 -19.91
N SER A 362 -13.61 -0.18 -20.35
CA SER A 362 -13.16 0.89 -21.25
C SER A 362 -13.81 0.86 -22.64
N ILE A 363 -14.67 -0.13 -22.94
CA ILE A 363 -15.34 -0.31 -24.22
C ILE A 363 -16.87 -0.45 -24.16
N ASP A 364 -17.48 -0.46 -22.98
CA ASP A 364 -18.95 -0.65 -22.83
C ASP A 364 -19.74 0.67 -22.88
N HIS A 365 -19.08 1.80 -22.84
CA HIS A 365 -19.70 3.11 -22.90
C HIS A 365 -18.86 4.10 -23.73
N HIS A 366 -19.46 5.24 -24.05
CA HIS A 366 -18.74 6.29 -24.77
C HIS A 366 -17.69 6.93 -23.85
N PRO A 367 -16.42 7.01 -24.30
CA PRO A 367 -15.37 7.66 -23.55
C PRO A 367 -15.72 9.13 -23.23
N LEU A 368 -15.38 9.58 -22.03
CA LEU A 368 -15.50 11.00 -21.68
C LEU A 368 -14.53 11.81 -22.55
N LYS A 369 -15.04 12.79 -23.27
CA LYS A 369 -14.19 13.67 -24.08
C LYS A 369 -13.36 14.57 -23.17
N VAL A 370 -12.03 14.49 -23.26
CA VAL A 370 -11.08 15.25 -22.45
C VAL A 370 -9.95 15.90 -23.25
N ASP A 371 -9.86 15.62 -24.56
CA ASP A 371 -8.75 16.06 -25.42
C ASP A 371 -8.61 17.60 -25.44
N ASP A 372 -9.72 18.33 -25.53
CA ASP A 372 -9.75 19.80 -25.51
C ASP A 372 -9.45 20.40 -24.11
N LEU A 373 -9.36 19.55 -23.07
CA LEU A 373 -8.90 19.91 -21.73
C LEU A 373 -7.38 19.71 -21.58
N ARG A 374 -6.66 19.41 -22.66
CA ARG A 374 -5.24 19.03 -22.65
C ARG A 374 -4.97 17.77 -21.84
N MET A 375 -5.91 16.85 -21.90
CA MET A 375 -5.82 15.51 -21.31
C MET A 375 -6.03 14.51 -22.43
N GLY A 376 -5.75 13.25 -22.18
CA GLY A 376 -5.85 12.21 -23.20
C GLY A 376 -6.12 10.85 -22.61
N LYS A 377 -5.60 9.85 -23.30
CA LYS A 377 -5.65 8.44 -22.92
C LYS A 377 -4.31 7.79 -23.20
N THR A 378 -3.92 6.86 -22.36
CA THR A 378 -2.64 6.13 -22.46
C THR A 378 -2.70 5.04 -23.51
N ALA A 379 -3.90 4.47 -23.77
CA ALA A 379 -4.13 3.45 -24.80
C ALA A 379 -5.51 3.58 -25.43
N ILE A 380 -5.68 3.06 -26.66
CA ILE A 380 -6.97 3.02 -27.35
C ILE A 380 -7.66 1.70 -27.01
N ALA A 381 -8.82 1.79 -26.33
CA ALA A 381 -9.61 0.63 -25.97
C ALA A 381 -10.35 0.03 -27.17
N ASN A 382 -10.32 -1.30 -27.27
CA ASN A 382 -11.05 -2.10 -28.24
C ASN A 382 -11.16 -3.55 -27.74
N LEU A 383 -11.85 -4.46 -28.45
CA LEU A 383 -12.03 -5.86 -28.00
C LEU A 383 -10.72 -6.63 -27.77
N ARG A 384 -9.61 -6.17 -28.38
CA ARG A 384 -8.30 -6.79 -28.20
C ARG A 384 -7.43 -6.10 -27.15
N HIS A 385 -7.91 -5.00 -26.55
CA HIS A 385 -7.24 -4.24 -25.51
C HIS A 385 -8.27 -3.42 -24.72
N TRP A 386 -8.66 -3.91 -23.55
CA TRP A 386 -9.59 -3.21 -22.67
C TRP A 386 -9.34 -3.49 -21.20
N VAL A 387 -9.87 -2.63 -20.36
CA VAL A 387 -9.74 -2.68 -18.91
C VAL A 387 -11.13 -2.65 -18.27
N GLY A 388 -11.32 -3.46 -17.24
CA GLY A 388 -12.52 -3.41 -16.40
C GLY A 388 -12.31 -2.49 -15.18
N TYR A 389 -13.37 -1.86 -14.72
CA TYR A 389 -13.37 -0.94 -13.58
C TYR A 389 -14.44 -1.32 -12.59
N ALA A 390 -14.08 -1.41 -11.32
CA ALA A 390 -15.00 -1.70 -10.23
C ALA A 390 -14.83 -0.67 -9.12
N SER A 391 -15.93 -0.08 -8.66
CA SER A 391 -15.95 0.85 -7.53
C SER A 391 -16.78 0.24 -6.40
N LEU A 392 -16.20 0.11 -5.20
CA LEU A 392 -16.87 -0.44 -4.04
C LEU A 392 -16.64 0.42 -2.80
N GLY A 393 -17.67 0.55 -1.97
CA GLY A 393 -17.59 1.21 -0.66
C GLY A 393 -17.95 0.25 0.46
N TYR A 394 -17.30 0.38 1.61
CA TYR A 394 -17.56 -0.40 2.83
C TYR A 394 -17.92 0.54 3.97
N GLU A 395 -19.06 0.26 4.62
CA GLU A 395 -19.57 0.95 5.79
C GLU A 395 -19.73 0.02 7.01
#